data_c28d1de7cc5c0256d4bce84173b8ddc5
#
_entry.id   c28d1de7cc5c0256d4bce84173b8ddc5
#
_cell.length_a   1.000
_cell.length_b   1.000
_cell.length_c   1.000
_cell.angle_alpha   90.00
_cell.angle_beta   90.00
_cell.angle_gamma   90.00
#
_symmetry.space_group_name_H-M   'P 1'
#
loop_
_entity.id
_entity.type
_entity.pdbx_description
1 polymer ?
#
loop_
_entity_poly.entity_id
_entity_poly.type
_entity_poly.pdbx_seq_one_letter_code
_entity_poly.pdbx_strand_id
1 'polypeptide(L)'
;MYREGYGLHASCGILFNHESERRGENFVTRKITQWVAGFKNWAERQGLDTNPENFEFDDDNIYGNGESYPKLRLGNIEAFRDWGHAEDYVNAMWLMLQQRDPDDYVIATGETYSVRDFLIYAFKYINIEEEDYGKFFLVDSRFHRPSEVEYLRGLPNKAEKRLGWKREVSFE
;
A
#
# COMPACT_ATOMS: atom_id res chain seq x y z
N MET A 1 -25.34 -10.80 -16.24
CA MET A 1 -25.59 -10.66 -17.71
C MET A 1 -24.86 -11.74 -18.52
N TYR A 2 -23.50 -11.78 -18.62
CA TYR A 2 -22.81 -12.83 -19.40
C TYR A 2 -22.97 -14.23 -18.81
N ARG A 3 -22.94 -14.37 -17.48
CA ARG A 3 -23.17 -15.63 -16.77
C ARG A 3 -24.54 -16.20 -17.04
N GLU A 4 -25.57 -15.38 -16.91
CA GLU A 4 -26.98 -15.80 -17.05
C GLU A 4 -27.43 -15.84 -18.52
N GLY A 5 -27.00 -14.86 -19.32
CA GLY A 5 -27.46 -14.73 -20.70
C GLY A 5 -26.75 -15.65 -21.69
N TYR A 6 -25.49 -16.01 -21.41
CA TYR A 6 -24.67 -16.81 -22.35
C TYR A 6 -24.11 -18.10 -21.73
N GLY A 7 -24.42 -18.38 -20.47
CA GLY A 7 -23.91 -19.56 -19.77
C GLY A 7 -22.38 -19.57 -19.60
N LEU A 8 -21.73 -18.39 -19.62
CA LEU A 8 -20.30 -18.31 -19.47
C LEU A 8 -19.89 -18.51 -18.00
N HIS A 9 -18.80 -19.24 -17.80
CA HIS A 9 -18.18 -19.33 -16.48
C HIS A 9 -17.47 -17.99 -16.16
N ALA A 10 -18.24 -17.04 -15.64
CA ALA A 10 -17.78 -15.69 -15.32
C ALA A 10 -17.94 -15.41 -13.83
N SER A 11 -16.83 -15.29 -13.12
CA SER A 11 -16.77 -14.90 -11.70
C SER A 11 -16.34 -13.46 -11.56
N CYS A 12 -16.95 -12.71 -10.63
CA CYS A 12 -16.53 -11.35 -10.31
C CYS A 12 -15.76 -11.33 -9.00
N GLY A 13 -14.57 -10.74 -9.03
CA GLY A 13 -13.78 -10.45 -7.83
C GLY A 13 -13.95 -8.99 -7.42
N ILE A 14 -14.41 -8.73 -6.20
CA ILE A 14 -14.36 -7.43 -5.55
C ILE A 14 -13.07 -7.42 -4.74
N LEU A 15 -11.99 -6.94 -5.38
CA LEU A 15 -10.65 -6.99 -4.80
C LEU A 15 -10.35 -5.70 -4.06
N PHE A 16 -10.02 -5.83 -2.78
CA PHE A 16 -9.55 -4.72 -1.96
C PHE A 16 -8.12 -4.34 -2.34
N ASN A 17 -7.54 -3.36 -1.66
CA ASN A 17 -6.20 -2.88 -2.00
C ASN A 17 -5.18 -4.02 -1.91
N HIS A 18 -4.45 -4.25 -2.98
CA HIS A 18 -3.43 -5.30 -3.03
C HIS A 18 -2.15 -4.75 -3.61
N GLU A 19 -1.07 -5.02 -2.93
CA GLU A 19 0.21 -4.35 -3.09
C GLU A 19 1.31 -5.35 -3.42
N SER A 20 2.31 -4.87 -4.11
CA SER A 20 3.55 -5.60 -4.38
C SER A 20 4.62 -4.63 -4.85
N GLU A 21 5.83 -5.11 -5.09
CA GLU A 21 6.91 -4.35 -5.71
C GLU A 21 6.57 -3.84 -7.13
N ARG A 22 5.51 -4.36 -7.73
CA ARG A 22 5.00 -3.95 -9.06
C ARG A 22 3.86 -2.94 -8.99
N ARG A 23 3.50 -2.47 -7.78
CA ARG A 23 2.44 -1.47 -7.63
C ARG A 23 2.78 -0.19 -8.39
N GLY A 24 1.80 0.40 -9.05
CA GLY A 24 1.98 1.66 -9.78
C GLY A 24 2.44 2.80 -8.87
N GLU A 25 3.31 3.65 -9.37
CA GLU A 25 3.99 4.73 -8.61
C GLU A 25 3.04 5.79 -8.04
N ASN A 26 1.85 5.95 -8.63
CA ASN A 26 0.82 6.88 -8.16
C ASN A 26 0.09 6.43 -6.89
N PHE A 27 0.31 5.19 -6.43
CA PHE A 27 -0.32 4.67 -5.23
C PHE A 27 0.52 4.98 -3.99
N VAL A 28 -0.18 5.28 -2.88
CA VAL A 28 0.45 5.77 -1.65
C VAL A 28 1.50 4.79 -1.10
N THR A 29 1.25 3.50 -1.13
CA THR A 29 2.18 2.45 -0.69
C THR A 29 3.47 2.47 -1.50
N ARG A 30 3.36 2.51 -2.83
CA ARG A 30 4.53 2.58 -3.71
C ARG A 30 5.28 3.89 -3.55
N LYS A 31 4.57 5.00 -3.41
CA LYS A 31 5.17 6.31 -3.17
C LYS A 31 6.01 6.33 -1.90
N ILE A 32 5.49 5.77 -0.80
CA ILE A 32 6.22 5.65 0.47
C ILE A 32 7.47 4.78 0.29
N THR A 33 7.33 3.57 -0.27
CA THR A 33 8.46 2.64 -0.42
C THR A 33 9.54 3.17 -1.36
N GLN A 34 9.17 3.86 -2.44
CA GLN A 34 10.12 4.51 -3.34
C GLN A 34 10.87 5.65 -2.66
N TRP A 35 10.15 6.47 -1.89
CA TRP A 35 10.78 7.56 -1.14
C TRP A 35 11.78 7.00 -0.12
N VAL A 36 11.38 5.99 0.66
CA VAL A 36 12.23 5.33 1.66
C VAL A 36 13.49 4.75 1.03
N ALA A 37 13.34 4.02 -0.08
CA ALA A 37 14.48 3.44 -0.80
C ALA A 37 15.40 4.54 -1.38
N GLY A 38 14.81 5.60 -1.94
CA GLY A 38 15.55 6.72 -2.49
C GLY A 38 16.31 7.48 -1.41
N PHE A 39 15.66 7.77 -0.28
CA PHE A 39 16.29 8.43 0.86
C PHE A 39 17.46 7.62 1.43
N LYS A 40 17.26 6.32 1.66
CA LYS A 40 18.34 5.44 2.13
C LYS A 40 19.54 5.45 1.19
N ASN A 41 19.29 5.28 -0.11
CA ASN A 41 20.38 5.32 -1.11
C ASN A 41 21.09 6.68 -1.16
N TRP A 42 20.35 7.77 -0.99
CA TRP A 42 20.92 9.10 -0.95
C TRP A 42 21.80 9.29 0.30
N ALA A 43 21.30 8.95 1.49
CA ALA A 43 22.03 9.06 2.75
C ALA A 43 23.34 8.23 2.71
N GLU A 44 23.26 6.99 2.25
CA GLU A 44 24.43 6.10 2.08
C GLU A 44 25.50 6.73 1.15
N ARG A 45 25.10 7.36 0.04
CA ARG A 45 26.04 8.05 -0.88
C ARG A 45 26.69 9.27 -0.27
N GLN A 46 25.99 9.96 0.64
CA GLN A 46 26.52 11.10 1.37
C GLN A 46 27.37 10.69 2.59
N GLY A 47 27.40 9.39 2.93
CA GLY A 47 28.04 8.91 4.16
C GLY A 47 27.30 9.32 5.42
N LEU A 48 25.98 9.57 5.30
CA LEU A 48 25.09 9.98 6.40
C LEU A 48 24.32 8.77 6.93
N ASP A 49 23.94 8.85 8.19
CA ASP A 49 22.92 7.99 8.79
C ASP A 49 21.51 8.58 8.56
N THR A 50 20.49 7.99 9.16
CA THR A 50 19.10 8.44 9.05
C THR A 50 18.72 9.49 10.11
N ASN A 51 19.66 9.98 10.91
CA ASN A 51 19.42 11.03 11.91
C ASN A 51 19.16 12.38 11.21
N PRO A 52 17.97 12.99 11.37
CA PRO A 52 17.60 14.22 10.68
C PRO A 52 18.41 15.45 11.10
N GLU A 53 19.24 15.36 12.14
CA GLU A 53 20.16 16.44 12.55
C GLU A 53 21.40 16.52 11.66
N ASN A 54 21.69 15.46 10.88
CA ASN A 54 22.89 15.34 10.06
C ASN A 54 22.72 15.84 8.63
N PHE A 55 21.53 16.31 8.24
CA PHE A 55 21.23 16.81 6.89
C PHE A 55 20.04 17.77 6.89
N GLU A 56 19.87 18.49 5.80
CA GLU A 56 18.73 19.39 5.59
C GLU A 56 17.74 18.81 4.60
N PHE A 57 16.45 19.07 4.86
CA PHE A 57 15.40 18.83 3.89
C PHE A 57 15.25 20.04 2.99
N ASP A 58 15.20 19.81 1.68
CA ASP A 58 14.89 20.82 0.69
C ASP A 58 13.66 20.39 -0.11
N ASP A 59 12.55 21.00 0.18
CA ASP A 59 11.27 20.68 -0.43
C ASP A 59 11.18 21.11 -1.91
N ASP A 60 12.09 21.93 -2.40
CA ASP A 60 12.21 22.31 -3.81
C ASP A 60 13.09 21.32 -4.59
N ASN A 61 13.90 20.52 -3.90
CA ASN A 61 14.73 19.47 -4.48
C ASN A 61 13.96 18.17 -4.70
N ILE A 62 13.10 18.13 -5.71
CA ILE A 62 12.20 17.01 -5.98
C ILE A 62 12.89 15.68 -6.33
N TYR A 63 14.18 15.68 -6.58
CA TYR A 63 14.93 14.49 -7.01
C TYR A 63 15.95 13.98 -5.99
N GLY A 64 16.14 14.68 -4.86
CA GLY A 64 17.11 14.28 -3.83
C GLY A 64 18.54 14.20 -4.34
N ASN A 65 18.95 15.16 -5.17
CA ASN A 65 20.32 15.30 -5.65
C ASN A 65 21.05 16.41 -4.88
N GLY A 66 22.36 16.26 -4.68
CA GLY A 66 23.16 17.19 -3.88
C GLY A 66 23.13 16.88 -2.39
N GLU A 67 23.24 17.91 -1.54
CA GLU A 67 23.41 17.81 -0.08
C GLU A 67 22.08 17.71 0.70
N SER A 68 20.94 17.83 0.01
CA SER A 68 19.60 17.83 0.61
C SER A 68 18.70 16.77 -0.02
N TYR A 69 17.63 16.39 0.71
CA TYR A 69 16.61 15.46 0.23
C TYR A 69 15.21 16.02 0.48
N PRO A 70 14.24 15.81 -0.43
CA PRO A 70 12.88 16.32 -0.24
C PRO A 70 12.11 15.52 0.81
N LYS A 71 11.23 16.19 1.57
CA LYS A 71 10.27 15.49 2.43
C LYS A 71 9.26 14.70 1.61
N LEU A 72 8.85 13.57 2.17
CA LEU A 72 7.75 12.78 1.61
C LEU A 72 6.42 13.54 1.73
N ARG A 73 5.78 13.83 0.61
CA ARG A 73 4.49 14.55 0.59
C ARG A 73 3.34 13.54 0.49
N LEU A 74 2.46 13.54 1.47
CA LEU A 74 1.32 12.62 1.56
C LEU A 74 0.00 13.40 1.66
N GLY A 75 -1.11 12.73 1.37
CA GLY A 75 -2.46 13.23 1.64
C GLY A 75 -2.92 12.85 3.05
N ASN A 76 -4.16 12.35 3.16
CA ASN A 76 -4.71 11.89 4.43
C ASN A 76 -4.00 10.61 4.91
N ILE A 77 -3.19 10.75 5.96
CA ILE A 77 -2.47 9.63 6.56
C ILE A 77 -3.30 8.84 7.58
N GLU A 78 -4.47 9.37 7.98
CA GLU A 78 -5.37 8.72 8.91
C GLU A 78 -6.41 7.82 8.23
N ALA A 79 -6.41 7.76 6.91
CA ALA A 79 -7.31 6.88 6.17
C ALA A 79 -6.91 5.41 6.32
N PHE A 80 -7.90 4.57 6.68
CA PHE A 80 -7.72 3.13 6.87
C PHE A 80 -8.03 2.35 5.58
N ARG A 81 -7.20 1.39 5.26
CA ARG A 81 -7.36 0.50 4.10
C ARG A 81 -7.09 -0.94 4.49
N ASP A 82 -7.82 -1.84 3.84
CA ASP A 82 -7.55 -3.27 3.87
C ASP A 82 -6.54 -3.56 2.77
N TRP A 83 -5.28 -3.81 3.16
CA TRP A 83 -4.19 -4.11 2.25
C TRP A 83 -3.78 -5.57 2.33
N GLY A 84 -3.65 -6.22 1.19
CA GLY A 84 -3.08 -7.55 1.06
C GLY A 84 -1.97 -7.59 0.02
N HIS A 85 -1.33 -8.73 -0.11
CA HIS A 85 -0.30 -8.95 -1.12
C HIS A 85 -0.92 -9.41 -2.45
N ALA A 86 -0.45 -8.88 -3.57
CA ALA A 86 -1.02 -9.15 -4.88
C ALA A 86 -1.00 -10.64 -5.27
N GLU A 87 -0.01 -11.39 -4.80
CA GLU A 87 0.09 -12.84 -5.05
C GLU A 87 -1.10 -13.60 -4.46
N ASP A 88 -1.53 -13.28 -3.24
CA ASP A 88 -2.71 -13.87 -2.61
C ASP A 88 -3.98 -13.59 -3.42
N TYR A 89 -4.08 -12.39 -3.98
CA TYR A 89 -5.24 -11.98 -4.78
C TYR A 89 -5.27 -12.66 -6.14
N VAL A 90 -4.11 -12.85 -6.78
CA VAL A 90 -4.00 -13.62 -8.03
C VAL A 90 -4.36 -15.08 -7.78
N ASN A 91 -3.93 -15.66 -6.66
CA ASN A 91 -4.33 -17.00 -6.26
C ASN A 91 -5.86 -17.12 -6.10
N ALA A 92 -6.51 -16.12 -5.47
CA ALA A 92 -7.96 -16.07 -5.38
C ALA A 92 -8.63 -16.05 -6.77
N MET A 93 -8.11 -15.26 -7.71
CA MET A 93 -8.62 -15.21 -9.08
C MET A 93 -8.55 -16.58 -9.75
N TRP A 94 -7.44 -17.30 -9.58
CA TRP A 94 -7.29 -18.64 -10.10
C TRP A 94 -8.28 -19.62 -9.46
N LEU A 95 -8.43 -19.60 -8.12
CA LEU A 95 -9.35 -20.43 -7.38
C LEU A 95 -10.81 -20.22 -7.78
N MET A 96 -11.22 -18.99 -8.08
CA MET A 96 -12.56 -18.68 -8.58
C MET A 96 -12.88 -19.44 -9.86
N LEU A 97 -11.90 -19.60 -10.75
CA LEU A 97 -12.06 -20.28 -12.03
C LEU A 97 -12.03 -21.82 -11.92
N GLN A 98 -11.59 -22.35 -10.77
CA GLN A 98 -11.59 -23.80 -10.51
C GLN A 98 -12.91 -24.29 -9.92
N GLN A 99 -13.83 -23.38 -9.59
CA GLN A 99 -15.14 -23.76 -9.06
C GLN A 99 -16.04 -24.35 -10.15
N ARG A 100 -16.92 -25.26 -9.76
CA ARG A 100 -17.92 -25.83 -10.70
C ARG A 100 -18.86 -24.76 -11.24
N ASP A 101 -19.33 -23.89 -10.34
CA ASP A 101 -20.31 -22.86 -10.66
C ASP A 101 -19.65 -21.47 -10.41
N PRO A 102 -19.79 -20.54 -11.37
CA PRO A 102 -19.23 -19.20 -11.21
C PRO A 102 -20.01 -18.39 -10.18
N ASP A 103 -19.31 -17.58 -9.39
CA ASP A 103 -19.91 -16.74 -8.35
C ASP A 103 -19.08 -15.45 -8.13
N ASP A 104 -19.59 -14.54 -7.31
CA ASP A 104 -18.94 -13.27 -6.99
C ASP A 104 -18.32 -13.35 -5.59
N TYR A 105 -17.09 -12.86 -5.47
CA TYR A 105 -16.29 -12.97 -4.25
C TYR A 105 -15.67 -11.63 -3.84
N VAL A 106 -15.73 -11.32 -2.54
CA VAL A 106 -14.92 -10.30 -1.93
C VAL A 106 -13.57 -10.93 -1.57
N ILE A 107 -12.48 -10.35 -2.07
CA ILE A 107 -11.12 -10.71 -1.73
C ILE A 107 -10.50 -9.56 -0.95
N ALA A 108 -10.22 -9.80 0.31
CA ALA A 108 -9.75 -8.84 1.28
C ALA A 108 -9.01 -9.57 2.39
N THR A 109 -8.23 -8.88 3.18
CA THR A 109 -7.53 -9.48 4.33
C THR A 109 -8.42 -9.59 5.56
N GLY A 110 -9.44 -8.74 5.65
CA GLY A 110 -10.26 -8.59 6.86
C GLY A 110 -9.63 -7.73 7.95
N GLU A 111 -8.45 -7.19 7.71
CA GLU A 111 -7.73 -6.29 8.61
C GLU A 111 -7.54 -4.93 7.94
N THR A 112 -7.43 -3.89 8.75
CA THR A 112 -7.18 -2.54 8.23
C THR A 112 -6.03 -1.89 8.95
N TYR A 113 -5.26 -1.14 8.20
CA TYR A 113 -4.17 -0.30 8.69
C TYR A 113 -4.32 1.11 8.12
N SER A 114 -3.90 2.11 8.86
CA SER A 114 -3.85 3.47 8.36
C SER A 114 -2.65 3.67 7.43
N VAL A 115 -2.70 4.72 6.62
CA VAL A 115 -1.52 5.14 5.84
C VAL A 115 -0.36 5.50 6.77
N ARG A 116 -0.67 6.01 7.97
CA ARG A 116 0.32 6.27 9.03
C ARG A 116 1.01 4.96 9.48
N ASP A 117 0.26 3.87 9.70
CA ASP A 117 0.85 2.58 10.09
C ASP A 117 1.82 2.09 9.02
N PHE A 118 1.43 2.16 7.75
CA PHE A 118 2.31 1.77 6.64
C PHE A 118 3.59 2.63 6.60
N LEU A 119 3.46 3.93 6.83
CA LEU A 119 4.60 4.84 6.88
C LEU A 119 5.56 4.48 8.03
N ILE A 120 5.02 4.18 9.22
CA ILE A 120 5.80 3.78 10.39
C ILE A 120 6.61 2.51 10.10
N TYR A 121 5.99 1.47 9.53
CA TYR A 121 6.71 0.25 9.14
C TYR A 121 7.82 0.52 8.12
N ALA A 122 7.53 1.36 7.12
CA ALA A 122 8.51 1.73 6.11
C ALA A 122 9.70 2.51 6.70
N PHE A 123 9.46 3.40 7.65
CA PHE A 123 10.51 4.17 8.33
C PHE A 123 11.36 3.29 9.26
N LYS A 124 10.72 2.37 10.01
CA LYS A 124 11.43 1.37 10.82
C LYS A 124 12.40 0.53 10.01
N TYR A 125 12.03 0.20 8.77
CA TYR A 125 12.88 -0.59 7.88
C TYR A 125 14.23 0.07 7.56
N ILE A 126 14.31 1.40 7.63
CA ILE A 126 15.53 2.18 7.41
C ILE A 126 16.08 2.81 8.70
N ASN A 127 15.62 2.35 9.87
CA ASN A 127 16.08 2.77 11.19
C ASN A 127 15.88 4.27 11.47
N ILE A 128 14.79 4.87 10.98
CA ILE A 128 14.38 6.19 11.44
C ILE A 128 13.72 6.03 12.81
N GLU A 129 14.14 6.81 13.80
CA GLU A 129 13.61 6.76 15.15
C GLU A 129 12.17 7.35 15.20
N GLU A 130 11.33 6.80 16.08
CA GLU A 130 9.90 7.14 16.14
C GLU A 130 9.66 8.64 16.43
N GLU A 131 10.47 9.24 17.27
CA GLU A 131 10.43 10.67 17.61
C GLU A 131 10.71 11.59 16.43
N ASP A 132 11.38 11.08 15.41
CA ASP A 132 11.78 11.83 14.22
C ASP A 132 10.82 11.71 13.04
N TYR A 133 9.87 10.78 13.06
CA TYR A 133 8.99 10.52 11.91
C TYR A 133 8.38 11.79 11.32
N GLY A 134 7.91 12.71 12.15
CA GLY A 134 7.30 13.96 11.72
C GLY A 134 8.23 14.90 10.95
N LYS A 135 9.53 14.70 11.02
CA LYS A 135 10.51 15.52 10.30
C LYS A 135 10.64 15.10 8.83
N PHE A 136 10.32 13.85 8.49
CA PHE A 136 10.56 13.23 7.18
C PHE A 136 9.41 13.37 6.18
N PHE A 137 8.22 13.70 6.63
CA PHE A 137 7.07 13.87 5.74
C PHE A 137 6.28 15.13 6.04
N LEU A 138 5.43 15.51 5.10
CA LEU A 138 4.43 16.55 5.29
C LEU A 138 3.10 16.15 4.64
N VAL A 139 2.02 16.60 5.25
CA VAL A 139 0.68 16.45 4.70
C VAL A 139 0.42 17.60 3.73
N ASP A 140 0.17 17.26 2.47
CA ASP A 140 -0.02 18.20 1.38
C ASP A 140 -1.48 18.16 0.92
N SER A 141 -2.17 19.29 1.02
CA SER A 141 -3.59 19.43 0.66
C SER A 141 -3.89 19.10 -0.80
N ARG A 142 -2.90 19.17 -1.69
CA ARG A 142 -3.03 18.80 -3.11
C ARG A 142 -3.35 17.31 -3.31
N PHE A 143 -3.03 16.48 -2.31
CA PHE A 143 -3.33 15.05 -2.32
C PHE A 143 -4.61 14.69 -1.55
N HIS A 144 -5.30 15.66 -0.98
CA HIS A 144 -6.60 15.43 -0.36
C HIS A 144 -7.65 15.16 -1.43
N ARG A 145 -8.45 14.14 -1.23
CA ARG A 145 -9.56 13.80 -2.14
C ARG A 145 -10.83 14.46 -1.63
N PRO A 146 -11.62 15.11 -2.49
CA PRO A 146 -12.90 15.74 -2.09
C PRO A 146 -13.89 14.75 -1.45
N SER A 147 -13.81 13.47 -1.85
CA SER A 147 -14.60 12.37 -1.29
C SER A 147 -13.66 11.26 -0.87
N GLU A 148 -13.24 11.28 0.37
CA GLU A 148 -12.34 10.27 0.95
C GLU A 148 -13.16 9.21 1.70
N VAL A 149 -12.81 7.95 1.47
CA VAL A 149 -13.30 6.85 2.30
C VAL A 149 -12.35 6.73 3.49
N GLU A 150 -12.80 7.10 4.67
CA GLU A 150 -11.96 7.12 5.87
C GLU A 150 -11.61 5.70 6.33
N TYR A 151 -12.54 4.77 6.24
CA TYR A 151 -12.37 3.41 6.71
C TYR A 151 -12.88 2.40 5.68
N LEU A 152 -12.00 1.54 5.20
CA LEU A 152 -12.31 0.51 4.23
C LEU A 152 -11.79 -0.84 4.71
N ARG A 153 -12.73 -1.79 4.97
CA ARG A 153 -12.44 -3.16 5.39
C ARG A 153 -13.32 -4.14 4.64
N GLY A 154 -12.73 -5.18 4.08
CA GLY A 154 -13.46 -6.27 3.42
C GLY A 154 -13.80 -7.41 4.37
N LEU A 155 -14.78 -8.25 3.96
CA LEU A 155 -15.11 -9.49 4.64
C LEU A 155 -14.93 -10.66 3.66
N PRO A 156 -13.80 -11.38 3.72
CA PRO A 156 -13.47 -12.44 2.78
C PRO A 156 -14.18 -13.79 3.06
N ASN A 157 -15.06 -13.86 4.04
CA ASN A 157 -15.65 -15.12 4.56
C ASN A 157 -16.18 -16.06 3.48
N LYS A 158 -16.74 -15.52 2.39
CA LYS A 158 -17.24 -16.34 1.28
C LYS A 158 -16.09 -16.96 0.49
N ALA A 159 -15.05 -16.18 0.20
CA ALA A 159 -13.87 -16.67 -0.48
C ALA A 159 -13.16 -17.75 0.36
N GLU A 160 -12.99 -17.51 1.64
CA GLU A 160 -12.39 -18.48 2.57
C GLU A 160 -13.17 -19.81 2.60
N LYS A 161 -14.49 -19.73 2.75
CA LYS A 161 -15.33 -20.93 2.88
C LYS A 161 -15.55 -21.68 1.56
N ARG A 162 -15.68 -20.96 0.45
CA ARG A 162 -16.04 -21.56 -0.85
C ARG A 162 -14.84 -21.93 -1.69
N LEU A 163 -13.80 -21.07 -1.68
CA LEU A 163 -12.60 -21.28 -2.47
C LEU A 163 -11.50 -22.01 -1.68
N GLY A 164 -11.61 -22.08 -0.34
CA GLY A 164 -10.50 -22.49 0.52
C GLY A 164 -9.35 -21.46 0.52
N TRP A 165 -9.62 -20.26 0.02
CA TRP A 165 -8.63 -19.19 -0.06
C TRP A 165 -8.22 -18.70 1.32
N LYS A 166 -6.93 -18.39 1.48
CA LYS A 166 -6.38 -17.74 2.68
C LYS A 166 -5.31 -16.76 2.22
N ARG A 167 -5.22 -15.63 2.90
CA ARG A 167 -4.03 -14.80 2.75
C ARG A 167 -2.83 -15.50 3.39
N GLU A 168 -1.69 -15.43 2.77
CA GLU A 168 -0.45 -16.04 3.27
C GLU A 168 0.56 -14.97 3.68
N VAL A 169 0.51 -13.78 3.05
CA VAL A 169 1.42 -12.67 3.33
C VAL A 169 0.80 -11.74 4.37
N SER A 170 1.51 -11.48 5.47
CA SER A 170 1.11 -10.51 6.49
C SER A 170 1.29 -9.07 5.99
N PHE A 171 0.76 -8.11 6.75
CA PHE A 171 0.95 -6.69 6.44
C PHE A 171 2.40 -6.24 6.64
N GLU A 172 3.08 -6.81 7.63
CA GLU A 172 4.48 -6.56 7.97
C GLU A 172 5.41 -7.29 7.00
#